data_b9ce3a974c9cfaccf5643ebb3bca40b7
#
_entry.id   b9ce3a974c9cfaccf5643ebb3bca40b7
#
_cell.length_a   1.000
_cell.length_b   1.000
_cell.length_c   1.000
_cell.angle_alpha   90.00
_cell.angle_beta   90.00
_cell.angle_gamma   90.00
#
_symmetry.space_group_name_H-M   'P 1'
#
loop_
_entity.id
_entity.type
_entity.pdbx_description
1 polymer ?
#
loop_
_entity_poly.entity_id
_entity_poly.type
_entity_poly.pdbx_seq_one_letter_code
_entity_poly.pdbx_strand_id
1 'polypeptide(L)'
;IMPSLVGSEMCIRDSGKVVPGLYTTGWIKRGPVGLIGNTKSDATETIGMLLADAASGTLPSPSSDADITEVLSERGIEYLTWQDWQRLDAAERALGEREGRERKKFVEWEDMVSHSRAEV
;
A
#
# COMPACT_ATOMS: atom_id res chain seq x y z
N ILE A 1 3.47 -17.32 -16.69
CA ILE A 1 2.06 -17.43 -16.28
C ILE A 1 2.07 -17.52 -14.76
N MET A 2 1.68 -16.47 -14.10
CA MET A 2 1.44 -16.56 -12.65
C MET A 2 0.29 -17.54 -12.44
N PRO A 3 0.42 -18.54 -11.57
CA PRO A 3 -0.73 -19.33 -11.17
C PRO A 3 -1.75 -18.38 -10.55
N SER A 4 -2.98 -18.47 -10.99
CA SER A 4 -4.09 -17.69 -10.43
C SER A 4 -4.20 -18.06 -8.95
N LEU A 5 -4.03 -17.07 -8.08
CA LEU A 5 -4.29 -17.21 -6.66
C LEU A 5 -5.82 -17.25 -6.48
N VAL A 6 -6.39 -18.42 -6.68
CA VAL A 6 -7.84 -18.65 -6.56
C VAL A 6 -8.15 -19.07 -5.13
N GLY A 7 -9.03 -18.31 -4.48
CA GLY A 7 -9.56 -18.62 -3.16
C GLY A 7 -8.84 -17.93 -2.01
N SER A 8 -9.09 -18.49 -0.86
CA SER A 8 -8.65 -18.05 0.46
C SER A 8 -7.13 -18.18 0.70
N GLU A 9 -6.36 -18.40 -0.34
CA GLU A 9 -4.94 -18.67 -0.16
C GLU A 9 -4.16 -17.37 -0.08
N MET A 10 -3.38 -17.29 0.99
CA MET A 10 -2.37 -16.27 1.19
C MET A 10 -1.37 -16.26 0.05
N CYS A 11 -0.66 -15.16 -0.11
CA CYS A 11 0.34 -15.02 -1.15
C CYS A 11 1.28 -16.22 -1.22
N ILE A 12 1.35 -16.83 -2.41
CA ILE A 12 2.24 -17.95 -2.69
C ILE A 12 3.50 -17.38 -3.35
N ARG A 13 4.66 -17.67 -2.79
CA ARG A 13 5.93 -17.41 -3.47
C ARG A 13 6.13 -18.34 -4.65
N ASP A 14 7.08 -18.08 -5.52
CA ASP A 14 7.46 -18.92 -6.67
C ASP A 14 7.66 -20.40 -6.31
N SER A 15 7.96 -20.70 -5.05
CA SER A 15 8.06 -22.04 -4.48
C SER A 15 6.71 -22.76 -4.29
N GLY A 16 5.58 -22.09 -4.52
CA GLY A 16 4.24 -22.63 -4.25
C GLY A 16 3.88 -22.72 -2.77
N LYS A 17 4.69 -22.16 -1.88
CA LYS A 17 4.46 -22.21 -0.44
C LYS A 17 3.70 -20.97 0.03
N VAL A 18 2.66 -21.21 0.83
CA VAL A 18 1.92 -20.14 1.54
C VAL A 18 2.85 -19.45 2.53
N VAL A 19 2.80 -18.13 2.58
CA VAL A 19 3.54 -17.30 3.55
C VAL A 19 2.54 -16.78 4.57
N PRO A 20 2.52 -17.28 5.81
CA PRO A 20 1.59 -16.83 6.84
C PRO A 20 1.70 -15.31 7.08
N GLY A 21 0.55 -14.64 7.19
CA GLY A 21 0.48 -13.20 7.43
C GLY A 21 0.70 -12.33 6.20
N LEU A 22 0.88 -12.92 5.00
CA LEU A 22 1.02 -12.18 3.76
C LEU A 22 -0.21 -12.39 2.88
N TYR A 23 -0.90 -11.31 2.55
CA TYR A 23 -2.14 -11.31 1.78
C TYR A 23 -1.98 -10.51 0.50
N THR A 24 -2.73 -10.88 -0.52
CA THR A 24 -2.83 -10.14 -1.78
C THR A 24 -4.27 -9.87 -2.15
N THR A 25 -4.50 -8.79 -2.87
CA THR A 25 -5.82 -8.42 -3.40
C THR A 25 -5.67 -7.76 -4.76
N GLY A 26 -6.79 -7.62 -5.48
CA GLY A 26 -6.81 -6.99 -6.80
C GLY A 26 -6.13 -7.80 -7.88
N TRP A 27 -5.45 -7.11 -8.80
CA TRP A 27 -4.85 -7.75 -9.98
C TRP A 27 -3.72 -8.74 -9.68
N ILE A 28 -3.03 -8.57 -8.58
CA ILE A 28 -2.03 -9.55 -8.13
C ILE A 28 -2.70 -10.88 -7.78
N LYS A 29 -3.90 -10.81 -7.20
CA LYS A 29 -4.67 -12.00 -6.79
C LYS A 29 -5.31 -12.70 -7.97
N ARG A 30 -5.96 -11.98 -8.89
CA ARG A 30 -6.82 -12.53 -9.94
C ARG A 30 -6.37 -12.25 -11.38
N GLY A 31 -5.32 -11.48 -11.56
CA GLY A 31 -4.96 -10.92 -12.87
C GLY A 31 -5.84 -9.72 -13.26
N PRO A 32 -5.63 -9.13 -14.44
CA PRO A 32 -6.36 -7.95 -14.92
C PRO A 32 -7.75 -8.34 -15.43
N VAL A 33 -8.61 -8.86 -14.56
CA VAL A 33 -9.94 -9.36 -14.87
C VAL A 33 -10.99 -8.55 -14.12
N GLY A 34 -12.05 -8.17 -14.81
CA GLY A 34 -13.22 -7.49 -14.27
C GLY A 34 -13.14 -5.96 -14.31
N LEU A 35 -14.16 -5.31 -13.80
CA LEU A 35 -14.33 -3.87 -13.73
C LEU A 35 -13.83 -3.34 -12.36
N ILE A 36 -13.73 -2.01 -12.24
CA ILE A 36 -13.32 -1.34 -11.00
C ILE A 36 -14.13 -1.81 -9.78
N GLY A 37 -15.43 -2.08 -9.93
CA GLY A 37 -16.29 -2.59 -8.85
C GLY A 37 -15.89 -3.96 -8.32
N ASN A 38 -15.21 -4.78 -9.11
CA ASN A 38 -14.79 -6.11 -8.71
C ASN A 38 -13.62 -6.07 -7.70
N THR A 39 -12.80 -5.03 -7.75
CA THR A 39 -11.68 -4.87 -6.81
C THR A 39 -12.15 -4.65 -5.38
N LYS A 40 -13.31 -4.02 -5.19
CA LYS A 40 -13.92 -3.84 -3.87
C LYS A 40 -14.32 -5.17 -3.23
N SER A 41 -14.97 -6.06 -4.00
CA SER A 41 -15.35 -7.38 -3.50
C SER A 41 -14.14 -8.26 -3.20
N ASP A 42 -13.11 -8.20 -4.03
CA ASP A 42 -11.83 -8.88 -3.78
C ASP A 42 -11.14 -8.40 -2.50
N ALA A 43 -11.11 -7.09 -2.29
CA ALA A 43 -10.56 -6.53 -1.06
C ALA A 43 -11.37 -6.97 0.16
N THR A 44 -12.70 -6.97 0.08
CA THR A 44 -13.58 -7.42 1.17
C THR A 44 -13.32 -8.88 1.52
N GLU A 45 -13.18 -9.75 0.53
CA GLU A 45 -12.86 -11.16 0.72
C GLU A 45 -11.50 -11.31 1.43
N THR A 46 -10.48 -10.65 0.94
CA THR A 46 -9.12 -10.73 1.51
C THR A 46 -9.07 -10.22 2.96
N ILE A 47 -9.75 -9.11 3.25
CA ILE A 47 -9.84 -8.59 4.62
C ILE A 47 -10.65 -9.52 5.53
N GLY A 48 -11.71 -10.12 5.01
CA GLY A 48 -12.48 -11.12 5.76
C GLY A 48 -11.61 -12.29 6.23
N MET A 49 -10.70 -12.74 5.41
CA MET A 49 -9.74 -13.79 5.73
C MET A 49 -8.69 -13.34 6.72
N LEU A 50 -8.12 -12.16 6.54
CA LEU A 50 -7.19 -11.56 7.51
C LEU A 50 -7.83 -11.50 8.90
N LEU A 51 -9.09 -11.08 8.99
CA LEU A 51 -9.82 -11.01 10.26
C LEU A 51 -10.08 -12.40 10.87
N ALA A 52 -10.39 -13.40 10.04
CA ALA A 52 -10.57 -14.77 10.49
C ALA A 52 -9.24 -15.35 11.04
N ASP A 53 -8.15 -15.13 10.36
CA ASP A 53 -6.81 -15.55 10.79
C ASP A 53 -6.38 -14.84 12.08
N ALA A 54 -6.69 -13.56 12.21
CA ALA A 54 -6.46 -12.81 13.44
C ALA A 54 -7.26 -13.39 14.61
N ALA A 55 -8.54 -13.71 14.39
CA ALA A 55 -9.41 -14.28 15.40
C ALA A 55 -8.99 -15.70 15.83
N SER A 56 -8.44 -16.49 14.91
CA SER A 56 -7.94 -17.85 15.18
C SER A 56 -6.53 -17.88 15.77
N GLY A 57 -5.84 -16.74 15.83
CA GLY A 57 -4.46 -16.65 16.32
C GLY A 57 -3.41 -17.25 15.38
N THR A 58 -3.73 -17.41 14.10
CA THR A 58 -2.81 -17.95 13.10
C THR A 58 -1.85 -16.91 12.50
N LEU A 59 -2.09 -15.62 12.78
CA LEU A 59 -1.16 -14.58 12.35
C LEU A 59 0.18 -14.69 13.09
N PRO A 60 1.30 -14.48 12.39
CA PRO A 60 2.60 -14.42 13.05
C PRO A 60 2.62 -13.33 14.12
N SER A 61 3.16 -13.66 15.27
CA SER A 61 3.42 -12.66 16.31
C SER A 61 4.62 -11.79 15.89
N PRO A 62 4.58 -10.48 16.15
CA PRO A 62 5.74 -9.63 15.96
C PRO A 62 6.94 -10.14 16.75
N SER A 63 8.11 -10.11 16.14
CA SER A 63 9.37 -10.47 16.83
C SER A 63 9.96 -9.31 17.63
N SER A 64 9.43 -8.12 17.48
CA SER A 64 9.88 -6.88 18.11
C SER A 64 8.74 -5.89 18.23
N ASP A 65 8.74 -5.09 19.28
CA ASP A 65 7.84 -3.94 19.47
C ASP A 65 8.43 -2.63 18.92
N ALA A 66 9.55 -2.69 18.20
CA ALA A 66 10.18 -1.52 17.61
C ALA A 66 9.28 -0.86 16.58
N ASP A 67 9.18 0.48 16.65
CA ASP A 67 8.48 1.27 15.65
C ASP A 67 9.26 1.24 14.33
N ILE A 68 8.56 0.98 13.22
CA ILE A 68 9.18 0.93 11.90
C ILE A 68 9.85 2.25 11.51
N THR A 69 9.30 3.38 11.95
CA THR A 69 9.85 4.70 11.66
C THR A 69 11.18 4.94 12.37
N GLU A 70 11.33 4.43 13.59
CA GLU A 70 12.60 4.44 14.33
C GLU A 70 13.65 3.59 13.61
N VAL A 71 13.29 2.37 13.21
CA VAL A 71 14.19 1.47 12.48
C VAL A 71 14.64 2.07 11.14
N LEU A 72 13.74 2.74 10.41
CA LEU A 72 14.09 3.41 9.16
C LEU A 72 15.05 4.58 9.39
N SER A 73 14.77 5.38 10.42
CA SER A 73 15.61 6.53 10.80
C SER A 73 17.02 6.09 11.23
N GLU A 74 17.14 5.06 12.05
CA GLU A 74 18.43 4.49 12.48
C GLU A 74 19.25 3.96 11.30
N ARG A 75 18.59 3.46 10.26
CA ARG A 75 19.24 2.99 9.03
C ARG A 75 19.54 4.11 8.02
N GLY A 76 19.21 5.36 8.34
CA GLY A 76 19.37 6.49 7.43
C GLY A 76 18.48 6.39 6.18
N ILE A 77 17.38 5.65 6.26
CA ILE A 77 16.44 5.51 5.16
C ILE A 77 15.44 6.67 5.19
N GLU A 78 15.40 7.43 4.13
CA GLU A 78 14.41 8.48 3.94
C GLU A 78 13.03 7.88 3.64
N TYR A 79 12.02 8.31 4.36
CA TYR A 79 10.63 7.94 4.13
C TYR A 79 9.73 9.16 4.25
N LEU A 80 8.54 9.07 3.70
CA LEU A 80 7.51 10.09 3.81
C LEU A 80 6.37 9.57 4.69
N THR A 81 5.88 10.46 5.55
CA THR A 81 4.72 10.19 6.40
C THR A 81 3.41 10.53 5.69
N TRP A 82 2.29 10.20 6.32
CA TRP A 82 0.99 10.60 5.84
C TRP A 82 0.83 12.14 5.77
N GLN A 83 1.37 12.85 6.73
CA GLN A 83 1.37 14.31 6.74
C GLN A 83 2.19 14.91 5.60
N ASP A 84 3.32 14.30 5.30
CA ASP A 84 4.16 14.71 4.16
C ASP A 84 3.40 14.53 2.84
N TRP A 85 2.70 13.40 2.69
CA TRP A 85 1.85 13.17 1.51
C TRP A 85 0.71 14.19 1.42
N GLN A 86 0.08 14.57 2.53
CA GLN A 86 -0.98 15.58 2.53
C GLN A 86 -0.47 16.95 2.07
N ARG A 87 0.76 17.33 2.44
CA ARG A 87 1.38 18.57 1.96
C ARG A 87 1.63 18.51 0.45
N LEU A 88 2.15 17.40 -0.04
CA LEU A 88 2.33 17.19 -1.48
C LEU A 88 0.99 17.26 -2.23
N ASP A 89 -0.05 16.60 -1.73
CA ASP A 89 -1.40 16.62 -2.31
C ASP A 89 -1.94 18.06 -2.41
N ALA A 90 -1.79 18.84 -1.34
CA ALA A 90 -2.20 20.23 -1.33
C ALA A 90 -1.43 21.09 -2.33
N ALA A 91 -0.11 20.90 -2.43
CA ALA A 91 0.73 21.61 -3.39
C ALA A 91 0.36 21.27 -4.84
N GLU A 92 0.11 20.00 -5.15
CA GLU A 92 -0.33 19.56 -6.48
C GLU A 92 -1.69 20.12 -6.87
N ARG A 93 -2.63 20.22 -5.94
CA ARG A 93 -3.94 20.85 -6.15
C ARG A 93 -3.81 22.36 -6.40
N ALA A 94 -3.05 23.05 -5.56
CA ALA A 94 -2.79 24.48 -5.74
C ALA A 94 -2.11 24.79 -7.07
N LEU A 95 -1.20 23.92 -7.52
CA LEU A 95 -0.57 24.04 -8.82
C LEU A 95 -1.59 23.84 -9.96
N GLY A 96 -2.48 22.86 -9.81
CA GLY A 96 -3.56 22.61 -10.77
C GLY A 96 -4.53 23.78 -10.89
N GLU A 97 -4.98 24.35 -9.77
CA GLU A 97 -5.89 25.49 -9.73
C GLU A 97 -5.36 26.70 -10.51
N ARG A 98 -4.06 26.99 -10.44
CA ARG A 98 -3.41 28.07 -11.21
C ARG A 98 -3.51 27.86 -12.73
N GLU A 99 -3.65 26.61 -13.16
CA GLU A 99 -3.79 26.25 -14.58
C GLU A 99 -5.23 25.87 -14.96
N GLY A 100 -6.22 26.11 -14.10
CA GLY A 100 -7.62 25.76 -14.34
C GLY A 100 -7.88 24.25 -14.37
N ARG A 101 -7.07 23.46 -13.68
CA ARG A 101 -7.19 22.01 -13.54
C ARG A 101 -7.48 21.63 -12.09
N GLU A 102 -8.09 20.49 -11.90
CA GLU A 102 -8.33 19.96 -10.55
C GLU A 102 -7.00 19.65 -9.82
N ARG A 103 -5.99 19.17 -10.57
CA ARG A 103 -4.68 18.81 -10.04
C ARG A 103 -3.61 18.85 -11.14
N LYS A 104 -2.41 19.22 -10.76
CA LYS A 104 -1.21 19.01 -11.56
C LYS A 104 -0.15 18.30 -10.74
N LYS A 105 0.24 17.11 -11.18
CA LYS A 105 1.23 16.27 -10.51
C LYS A 105 2.65 16.79 -10.67
N PHE A 106 3.44 16.73 -9.60
CA PHE A 106 4.89 16.75 -9.72
C PHE A 106 5.38 15.43 -10.31
N VAL A 107 6.38 15.46 -11.14
CA VAL A 107 6.89 14.31 -11.90
C VAL A 107 8.24 13.86 -11.36
N GLU A 108 9.07 14.82 -10.98
CA GLU A 108 10.41 14.55 -10.46
C GLU A 108 10.34 14.20 -8.96
N TRP A 109 11.12 13.20 -8.58
CA TRP A 109 11.14 12.71 -7.20
C TRP A 109 11.59 13.78 -6.21
N GLU A 110 12.60 14.53 -6.57
CA GLU A 110 13.17 15.63 -5.77
C GLU A 110 12.11 16.71 -5.49
N ASP A 111 11.31 17.06 -6.49
CA ASP A 111 10.21 18.03 -6.34
C ASP A 111 9.13 17.48 -5.41
N MET A 112 8.76 16.21 -5.55
CA MET A 112 7.77 15.58 -4.68
C MET A 112 8.24 15.59 -3.22
N VAL A 113 9.48 15.20 -2.95
CA VAL A 113 10.06 15.19 -1.60
C VAL A 113 10.15 16.60 -1.03
N SER A 114 10.62 17.56 -1.82
CA SER A 114 10.74 18.97 -1.42
C SER A 114 9.40 19.55 -0.98
N HIS A 115 8.34 19.36 -1.79
CA HIS A 115 7.01 19.88 -1.48
C HIS A 115 6.32 19.11 -0.35
N SER A 116 6.67 17.85 -0.13
CA SER A 116 6.14 17.06 1.00
C SER A 116 6.71 17.50 2.35
N ARG A 117 7.93 18.05 2.36
CA ARG A 117 8.64 18.51 3.57
C ARG A 117 8.55 20.01 3.81
N ALA A 118 8.05 20.78 2.84
CA ALA A 118 7.88 22.23 3.02
C ALA A 118 6.93 22.51 4.20
N GLU A 119 7.39 23.32 5.13
CA GLU A 119 6.50 23.87 6.15
C GLU A 119 5.51 24.82 5.48
N VAL A 120 4.23 24.68 5.82
CA VAL A 120 3.15 25.53 5.32
C VAL A 120 3.17 26.86 6.05
#